data_64bec493885341ec0f39d52a9d4cfe12
#
_entry.id   64bec493885341ec0f39d52a9d4cfe12
#
_cell.length_a   1.000
_cell.length_b   1.000
_cell.length_c   1.000
_cell.angle_alpha   90.00
_cell.angle_beta   90.00
_cell.angle_gamma   90.00
#
_symmetry.space_group_name_H-M   'P 1'
#
loop_
_entity.id
_entity.type
_entity.pdbx_description
1 polymer ?
#
loop_
_entity_poly.entity_id
_entity_poly.type
_entity_poly.pdbx_seq_one_letter_code
_entity_poly.pdbx_strand_id
1 'polypeptide(L)'
;ARIVDSTEVHGLERIAPLRSKPRTQGGAITLAALEVAAFVEAKYLCTFTESGDTARRLSRLRPGIPMLAFTPDPAIRRRMAVTWGIQSSLVEHVPHTDRMFIQVDDYLLSNDLAKVGDKVVVISGSPPGITGSTNDIRIHKVGDAVHGAAPIYQSRE
;
A
#
# COMPACT_ATOMS: atom_id res chain seq x y z
N ALA A 1 16.87 17.95 4.82
CA ALA A 1 16.22 16.83 5.48
C ALA A 1 15.62 17.26 6.83
N ARG A 2 16.41 17.66 7.83
CA ARG A 2 15.91 17.98 9.19
C ARG A 2 14.82 19.07 9.26
N ILE A 3 14.88 20.09 8.41
CA ILE A 3 13.90 21.19 8.39
C ILE A 3 12.58 20.66 7.82
N VAL A 4 12.63 19.88 6.76
CA VAL A 4 11.45 19.27 6.13
C VAL A 4 10.76 18.33 7.11
N ASP A 5 11.53 17.44 7.75
CA ASP A 5 11.01 16.48 8.73
C ASP A 5 10.34 17.20 9.91
N SER A 6 10.98 18.29 10.42
CA SER A 6 10.41 19.11 11.48
C SER A 6 9.11 19.81 11.08
N THR A 7 9.04 20.30 9.84
CA THR A 7 7.85 20.97 9.30
C THR A 7 6.69 19.99 9.14
N GLU A 8 6.94 18.79 8.67
CA GLU A 8 5.95 17.75 8.51
C GLU A 8 5.38 17.27 9.86
N VAL A 9 6.23 17.06 10.86
CA VAL A 9 5.82 16.68 12.22
C VAL A 9 4.96 17.74 12.89
N HIS A 10 5.24 19.03 12.67
CA HIS A 10 4.49 20.13 13.28
C HIS A 10 3.19 20.49 12.52
N GLY A 11 2.84 19.76 11.47
CA GLY A 11 1.56 19.90 10.77
C GLY A 11 1.41 21.20 9.98
N LEU A 12 2.50 21.93 9.73
CA LEU A 12 2.48 23.14 8.91
C LEU A 12 2.15 22.84 7.43
N GLU A 13 2.27 21.58 7.02
CA GLU A 13 1.90 21.07 5.71
C GLU A 13 0.59 20.25 5.71
N ARG A 14 -0.30 20.45 6.65
CA ARG A 14 -1.65 19.89 6.49
C ARG A 14 -2.30 20.54 5.29
N ILE A 15 -2.04 19.95 4.13
CA ILE A 15 -2.84 20.22 2.95
C ILE A 15 -4.28 19.95 3.36
N ALA A 16 -5.12 20.97 3.28
CA ALA A 16 -6.53 20.82 3.55
C ALA A 16 -7.04 19.59 2.80
N PRO A 17 -7.80 18.69 3.44
CA PRO A 17 -8.29 17.49 2.79
C PRO A 17 -8.90 17.89 1.45
N LEU A 18 -8.52 17.18 0.39
CA LEU A 18 -9.05 17.44 -0.95
C LEU A 18 -10.58 17.43 -0.84
N ARG A 19 -11.18 18.61 -0.85
CA ARG A 19 -12.65 18.78 -0.73
C ARG A 19 -13.40 18.22 -1.95
N SER A 20 -12.69 17.82 -3.00
CA SER A 20 -13.28 17.21 -4.17
C SER A 20 -13.49 15.71 -3.95
N LYS A 21 -14.74 15.27 -4.07
CA LYS A 21 -15.06 13.84 -4.09
C LYS A 21 -14.23 13.13 -5.17
N PRO A 22 -13.70 11.93 -4.89
CA PRO A 22 -13.00 11.15 -5.90
C PRO A 22 -13.89 10.95 -7.13
N ARG A 23 -13.36 11.27 -8.31
CA ARG A 23 -14.10 11.12 -9.58
C ARG A 23 -13.83 9.80 -10.29
N THR A 24 -12.95 8.99 -9.74
CA THR A 24 -12.52 7.71 -10.32
C THR A 24 -12.59 6.60 -9.29
N GLN A 25 -12.80 5.37 -9.75
CA GLN A 25 -12.77 4.17 -8.90
C GLN A 25 -11.47 4.08 -8.10
N GLY A 26 -10.29 4.20 -8.74
CA GLY A 26 -9.01 4.15 -8.05
C GLY A 26 -8.83 5.27 -7.02
N GLY A 27 -9.42 6.46 -7.26
CA GLY A 27 -9.44 7.54 -6.28
C GLY A 27 -10.31 7.21 -5.06
N ALA A 28 -11.47 6.61 -5.27
CA ALA A 28 -12.37 6.17 -4.20
C ALA A 28 -11.72 5.07 -3.35
N ILE A 29 -11.12 4.08 -4.02
CA ILE A 29 -10.41 2.97 -3.36
C ILE A 29 -9.24 3.47 -2.52
N THR A 30 -8.41 4.39 -3.03
CA THR A 30 -7.27 4.92 -2.27
C THR A 30 -7.69 5.74 -1.06
N LEU A 31 -8.78 6.51 -1.17
CA LEU A 31 -9.33 7.25 -0.03
C LEU A 31 -9.88 6.30 1.04
N ALA A 32 -10.67 5.31 0.63
CA ALA A 32 -11.22 4.30 1.55
C ALA A 32 -10.10 3.49 2.23
N ALA A 33 -9.06 3.13 1.49
CA ALA A 33 -7.92 2.40 2.05
C ALA A 33 -7.18 3.20 3.12
N LEU A 34 -7.06 4.52 2.96
CA LEU A 34 -6.48 5.39 3.98
C LEU A 34 -7.31 5.39 5.27
N GLU A 35 -8.62 5.50 5.16
CA GLU A 35 -9.52 5.45 6.31
C GLU A 35 -9.48 4.08 7.00
N VAL A 36 -9.52 2.99 6.22
CA VAL A 36 -9.37 1.63 6.75
C VAL A 36 -8.05 1.48 7.49
N ALA A 37 -6.94 1.94 6.88
CA ALA A 37 -5.61 1.82 7.48
C ALA A 37 -5.50 2.57 8.81
N ALA A 38 -6.08 3.75 8.90
CA ALA A 38 -6.14 4.52 10.14
C ALA A 38 -6.99 3.82 11.21
N PHE A 39 -8.14 3.26 10.81
CA PHE A 39 -9.05 2.58 11.72
C PHE A 39 -8.47 1.28 12.31
N VAL A 40 -7.75 0.51 11.51
CA VAL A 40 -7.13 -0.76 11.97
C VAL A 40 -5.73 -0.58 12.55
N GLU A 41 -5.24 0.66 12.62
CA GLU A 41 -3.89 0.99 13.07
C GLU A 41 -2.83 0.27 12.23
N ALA A 42 -2.99 0.32 10.91
CA ALA A 42 -2.09 -0.34 10.00
C ALA A 42 -0.68 0.26 10.05
N LYS A 43 0.32 -0.59 10.07
CA LYS A 43 1.72 -0.18 10.12
C LYS A 43 2.21 0.38 8.78
N TYR A 44 1.68 -0.13 7.67
CA TYR A 44 1.97 0.30 6.32
C TYR A 44 0.73 0.32 5.44
N LEU A 45 0.71 1.26 4.49
CA LEU A 45 -0.12 1.22 3.30
C LEU A 45 0.71 0.65 2.15
N CYS A 46 0.34 -0.53 1.67
CA CYS A 46 1.02 -1.21 0.58
C CYS A 46 0.19 -1.09 -0.71
N THR A 47 0.79 -0.83 -1.84
CA THR A 47 0.09 -0.83 -3.13
C THR A 47 0.87 -1.56 -4.21
N PHE A 48 0.17 -2.34 -5.01
CA PHE A 48 0.69 -2.87 -6.27
C PHE A 48 0.26 -1.96 -7.41
N THR A 49 1.20 -1.62 -8.29
CA THR A 49 0.93 -0.67 -9.36
C THR A 49 1.77 -0.93 -10.61
N GLU A 50 1.10 -1.00 -11.75
CA GLU A 50 1.72 -1.16 -13.06
C GLU A 50 2.18 0.19 -13.66
N SER A 51 1.50 1.27 -13.33
CA SER A 51 1.75 2.61 -13.88
C SER A 51 2.26 3.63 -12.86
N GLY A 52 2.26 3.27 -11.57
CA GLY A 52 2.53 4.18 -10.46
C GLY A 52 1.34 5.08 -10.08
N ASP A 53 0.19 4.93 -10.73
CA ASP A 53 -0.95 5.84 -10.50
C ASP A 53 -1.54 5.70 -9.11
N THR A 54 -1.73 4.48 -8.62
CA THR A 54 -2.24 4.21 -7.27
C THR A 54 -1.32 4.80 -6.19
N ALA A 55 -0.01 4.62 -6.35
CA ALA A 55 0.99 5.20 -5.44
C ALA A 55 0.94 6.74 -5.44
N ARG A 56 0.83 7.38 -6.61
CA ARG A 56 0.69 8.84 -6.71
C ARG A 56 -0.61 9.34 -6.08
N ARG A 57 -1.70 8.58 -6.19
CA ARG A 57 -2.97 8.92 -5.53
C ARG A 57 -2.84 8.89 -4.01
N LEU A 58 -2.24 7.85 -3.46
CA LEU A 58 -1.94 7.75 -2.03
C LEU A 58 -1.04 8.90 -1.57
N SER A 59 0.04 9.17 -2.28
CA SER A 59 0.96 10.26 -1.97
C SER A 59 0.28 11.62 -1.86
N ARG A 60 -0.69 11.91 -2.74
CA ARG A 60 -1.46 13.17 -2.71
C ARG A 60 -2.34 13.31 -1.47
N LEU A 61 -2.75 12.22 -0.87
CA LEU A 61 -3.56 12.22 0.34
C LEU A 61 -2.72 12.52 1.59
N ARG A 62 -1.38 12.52 1.48
CA ARG A 62 -0.45 12.80 2.58
C ARG A 62 -0.78 12.01 3.86
N PRO A 63 -0.93 10.69 3.81
CA PRO A 63 -1.23 9.91 5.01
C PRO A 63 -0.10 9.99 6.03
N GLY A 64 -0.46 9.96 7.31
CA GLY A 64 0.49 9.81 8.42
C GLY A 64 1.03 8.38 8.57
N ILE A 65 0.70 7.48 7.65
CA ILE A 65 1.09 6.07 7.64
C ILE A 65 2.14 5.88 6.54
N PRO A 66 3.26 5.19 6.79
CA PRO A 66 4.27 4.90 5.78
C PRO A 66 3.69 4.14 4.58
N MET A 67 4.13 4.48 3.37
CA MET A 67 3.61 3.92 2.13
C MET A 67 4.68 3.11 1.38
N LEU A 68 4.31 1.89 0.99
CA LEU A 68 5.12 1.00 0.14
C LEU A 68 4.43 0.80 -1.19
N ALA A 69 5.19 0.89 -2.27
CA ALA A 69 4.70 0.61 -3.62
C ALA A 69 5.52 -0.50 -4.28
N PHE A 70 4.82 -1.52 -4.73
CA PHE A 70 5.38 -2.67 -5.42
C PHE A 70 5.05 -2.59 -6.91
N THR A 71 6.04 -2.78 -7.77
CA THR A 71 5.86 -2.76 -9.23
C THR A 71 6.83 -3.74 -9.90
N PRO A 72 6.40 -4.43 -10.96
CA PRO A 72 7.31 -5.25 -11.75
C PRO A 72 8.16 -4.44 -12.74
N ASP A 73 7.84 -3.17 -12.96
CA ASP A 73 8.50 -2.32 -13.96
C ASP A 73 9.59 -1.43 -13.33
N PRO A 74 10.86 -1.63 -13.71
CA PRO A 74 11.97 -0.81 -13.22
C PRO A 74 11.85 0.68 -13.59
N ALA A 75 11.19 1.03 -14.69
CA ALA A 75 10.98 2.42 -15.08
C ALA A 75 9.94 3.09 -14.19
N ILE A 76 8.87 2.38 -13.83
CA ILE A 76 7.87 2.86 -12.88
C ILE A 76 8.48 3.02 -11.49
N ARG A 77 9.27 2.05 -11.03
CA ARG A 77 10.01 2.17 -9.76
C ARG A 77 10.85 3.45 -9.72
N ARG A 78 11.63 3.72 -10.78
CA ARG A 78 12.45 4.96 -10.85
C ARG A 78 11.59 6.23 -10.82
N ARG A 79 10.44 6.24 -11.50
CA ARG A 79 9.52 7.39 -11.47
C ARG A 79 8.93 7.62 -10.08
N MET A 80 8.67 6.56 -9.32
CA MET A 80 8.13 6.68 -7.97
C MET A 80 9.16 7.20 -6.95
N ALA A 81 10.46 7.14 -7.24
CA ALA A 81 11.50 7.65 -6.35
C ALA A 81 11.39 9.15 -6.03
N VAL A 82 10.71 9.92 -6.89
CA VAL A 82 10.43 11.36 -6.67
C VAL A 82 9.01 11.62 -6.15
N THR A 83 8.27 10.57 -5.81
CA THR A 83 6.91 10.68 -5.29
C THR A 83 6.96 10.76 -3.77
N TRP A 84 6.36 11.79 -3.21
CA TRP A 84 6.41 12.05 -1.78
C TRP A 84 5.90 10.85 -0.95
N GLY A 85 6.67 10.50 0.08
CA GLY A 85 6.29 9.48 1.07
C GLY A 85 6.23 8.04 0.54
N ILE A 86 6.58 7.80 -0.73
CA ILE A 86 6.57 6.47 -1.32
C ILE A 86 7.96 5.83 -1.25
N GLN A 87 8.04 4.70 -0.56
CA GLN A 87 9.15 3.76 -0.71
C GLN A 87 8.75 2.72 -1.75
N SER A 88 9.51 2.61 -2.84
CA SER A 88 9.16 1.70 -3.94
C SER A 88 10.11 0.51 -4.03
N SER A 89 9.56 -0.67 -4.29
CA SER A 89 10.29 -1.92 -4.49
C SER A 89 9.94 -2.58 -5.81
N LEU A 90 10.95 -3.20 -6.42
CA LEU A 90 10.76 -4.05 -7.59
C LEU A 90 10.36 -5.43 -7.11
N VAL A 91 9.30 -5.98 -7.71
CA VAL A 91 8.81 -7.34 -7.45
C VAL A 91 8.56 -8.06 -8.76
N GLU A 92 8.53 -9.37 -8.72
CA GLU A 92 8.12 -10.15 -9.88
C GLU A 92 6.63 -9.99 -10.17
N HIS A 93 6.29 -10.02 -11.46
CA HIS A 93 4.88 -10.10 -11.86
C HIS A 93 4.30 -11.46 -11.44
N VAL A 94 3.16 -11.42 -10.76
CA VAL A 94 2.49 -12.62 -10.28
C VAL A 94 1.07 -12.72 -10.86
N PRO A 95 0.62 -13.92 -11.26
CA PRO A 95 -0.68 -14.10 -11.90
C PRO A 95 -1.86 -14.06 -10.94
N HIS A 96 -1.62 -14.22 -9.64
CA HIS A 96 -2.65 -14.32 -8.62
C HIS A 96 -2.39 -13.39 -7.44
N THR A 97 -3.45 -12.82 -6.89
CA THR A 97 -3.38 -11.89 -5.76
C THR A 97 -2.76 -12.51 -4.51
N ASP A 98 -2.95 -13.81 -4.26
CA ASP A 98 -2.35 -14.47 -3.09
C ASP A 98 -0.82 -14.41 -3.09
N ARG A 99 -0.20 -14.44 -4.27
CA ARG A 99 1.25 -14.28 -4.41
C ARG A 99 1.71 -12.87 -4.09
N MET A 100 0.88 -11.86 -4.28
CA MET A 100 1.19 -10.48 -3.89
C MET A 100 1.36 -10.37 -2.38
N PHE A 101 0.55 -11.08 -1.59
CA PHE A 101 0.68 -11.04 -0.13
C PHE A 101 1.95 -11.71 0.37
N ILE A 102 2.40 -12.78 -0.30
CA ILE A 102 3.72 -13.38 -0.03
C ILE A 102 4.82 -12.35 -0.29
N GLN A 103 4.77 -11.63 -1.40
CA GLN A 103 5.75 -10.57 -1.70
C GLN A 103 5.74 -9.44 -0.66
N VAL A 104 4.56 -9.08 -0.13
CA VAL A 104 4.44 -8.09 0.96
C VAL A 104 5.11 -8.61 2.23
N ASP A 105 4.80 -9.84 2.64
CA ASP A 105 5.36 -10.45 3.84
C ASP A 105 6.88 -10.58 3.74
N ASP A 106 7.37 -11.13 2.63
CA ASP A 106 8.80 -11.30 2.37
C ASP A 106 9.53 -9.94 2.44
N TYR A 107 8.97 -8.91 1.83
CA TYR A 107 9.59 -7.59 1.83
C TYR A 107 9.62 -6.96 3.23
N LEU A 108 8.50 -7.00 3.93
CA LEU A 108 8.36 -6.38 5.25
C LEU A 108 9.23 -7.08 6.30
N LEU A 109 9.25 -8.42 6.29
CA LEU A 109 10.01 -9.22 7.25
C LEU A 109 11.51 -9.17 6.95
N SER A 110 11.92 -9.28 5.68
CA SER A 110 13.35 -9.29 5.30
C SER A 110 14.03 -7.93 5.52
N ASN A 111 13.27 -6.83 5.58
CA ASN A 111 13.79 -5.49 5.83
C ASN A 111 13.52 -4.99 7.26
N ASP A 112 13.07 -5.83 8.17
CA ASP A 112 12.72 -5.48 9.56
C ASP A 112 11.71 -4.31 9.66
N LEU A 113 10.86 -4.16 8.66
CA LEU A 113 9.87 -3.08 8.61
C LEU A 113 8.60 -3.40 9.40
N ALA A 114 8.27 -4.69 9.54
CA ALA A 114 7.15 -5.17 10.31
C ALA A 114 7.47 -6.52 10.97
N LYS A 115 6.63 -6.91 11.93
CA LYS A 115 6.72 -8.20 12.63
C LYS A 115 5.51 -9.06 12.26
N VAL A 116 5.66 -10.36 12.40
CA VAL A 116 4.54 -11.30 12.30
C VAL A 116 3.42 -10.84 13.25
N GLY A 117 2.22 -10.72 12.71
CA GLY A 117 1.06 -10.23 13.43
C GLY A 117 0.73 -8.74 13.25
N ASP A 118 1.67 -7.92 12.76
CA ASP A 118 1.38 -6.53 12.39
C ASP A 118 0.35 -6.47 11.27
N LYS A 119 -0.52 -5.47 11.29
CA LYS A 119 -1.51 -5.25 10.22
C LYS A 119 -0.97 -4.28 9.19
N VAL A 120 -1.23 -4.56 7.93
CA VAL A 120 -1.00 -3.66 6.80
C VAL A 120 -2.25 -3.62 5.92
N VAL A 121 -2.45 -2.52 5.22
CA VAL A 121 -3.52 -2.44 4.22
C VAL A 121 -2.91 -2.49 2.84
N VAL A 122 -3.38 -3.44 2.03
CA VAL A 122 -2.88 -3.68 0.68
C VAL A 122 -3.94 -3.24 -0.32
N ILE A 123 -3.51 -2.45 -1.30
CA ILE A 123 -4.34 -1.97 -2.41
C ILE A 123 -3.82 -2.60 -3.69
N SER A 124 -4.69 -3.24 -4.44
CA SER A 124 -4.33 -3.90 -5.69
C SER A 124 -5.41 -3.80 -6.76
N GLY A 125 -5.05 -4.21 -7.97
CA GLY A 125 -6.01 -4.52 -9.03
C GLY A 125 -6.21 -6.03 -9.11
N SER A 126 -7.44 -6.48 -9.17
CA SER A 126 -7.80 -7.87 -9.40
C SER A 126 -8.62 -7.99 -10.68
N PRO A 127 -8.18 -8.78 -11.67
CA PRO A 127 -6.93 -9.57 -11.70
C PRO A 127 -5.66 -8.71 -11.80
N PRO A 128 -4.50 -9.26 -11.35
CA PRO A 128 -3.21 -8.56 -11.44
C PRO A 128 -2.79 -8.21 -12.87
N GLY A 129 -1.93 -7.19 -13.03
CA GLY A 129 -1.33 -6.84 -14.32
C GLY A 129 -2.21 -5.98 -15.24
N ILE A 130 -3.41 -5.59 -14.83
CA ILE A 130 -4.28 -4.72 -15.62
C ILE A 130 -4.14 -3.27 -15.14
N THR A 131 -3.57 -2.41 -15.99
CA THR A 131 -3.42 -0.98 -15.66
C THR A 131 -4.78 -0.32 -15.44
N GLY A 132 -4.93 0.42 -14.34
CA GLY A 132 -6.15 1.14 -14.00
C GLY A 132 -7.24 0.30 -13.33
N SER A 133 -6.99 -0.98 -13.05
CA SER A 133 -7.95 -1.90 -12.43
C SER A 133 -7.99 -1.83 -10.90
N THR A 134 -7.41 -0.80 -10.26
CA THR A 134 -7.43 -0.68 -8.79
C THR A 134 -8.86 -0.81 -8.25
N ASN A 135 -9.17 -1.97 -7.64
CA ASN A 135 -10.52 -2.36 -7.23
C ASN A 135 -10.57 -3.16 -5.92
N ASP A 136 -9.41 -3.44 -5.33
CA ASP A 136 -9.32 -4.26 -4.13
C ASP A 136 -8.59 -3.54 -2.99
N ILE A 137 -9.13 -3.70 -1.77
CA ILE A 137 -8.53 -3.28 -0.50
C ILE A 137 -8.57 -4.48 0.42
N ARG A 138 -7.40 -4.87 0.93
CA ARG A 138 -7.33 -5.98 1.88
C ARG A 138 -6.56 -5.58 3.12
N ILE A 139 -7.13 -5.86 4.29
CA ILE A 139 -6.40 -5.86 5.55
C ILE A 139 -5.64 -7.18 5.60
N HIS A 140 -4.32 -7.09 5.66
CA HIS A 140 -3.44 -8.25 5.71
C HIS A 140 -2.66 -8.25 7.03
N LYS A 141 -2.57 -9.41 7.65
CA LYS A 141 -1.75 -9.64 8.82
C LYS A 141 -0.43 -10.25 8.37
N VAL A 142 0.65 -9.58 8.68
CA VAL A 142 2.00 -9.99 8.26
C VAL A 142 2.30 -11.39 8.79
N GLY A 143 2.77 -12.27 7.92
CA GLY A 143 3.07 -13.67 8.20
C GLY A 143 1.95 -14.64 7.82
N ASP A 144 0.71 -14.18 7.60
CA ASP A 144 -0.39 -15.08 7.23
C ASP A 144 -0.23 -15.67 5.82
N ALA A 145 0.41 -14.95 4.90
CA ALA A 145 0.62 -15.42 3.53
C ALA A 145 1.71 -16.51 3.46
N VAL A 146 2.73 -16.43 4.30
CA VAL A 146 3.84 -17.41 4.33
C VAL A 146 3.39 -18.75 4.90
N HIS A 147 2.41 -18.74 5.79
CA HIS A 147 1.90 -19.94 6.45
C HIS A 147 0.71 -20.60 5.76
N GLY A 148 0.26 -20.05 4.62
CA GLY A 148 -0.66 -20.73 3.71
C GLY A 148 -2.11 -20.92 4.19
N ALA A 149 -2.50 -20.33 5.32
CA ALA A 149 -3.87 -20.42 5.80
C ALA A 149 -4.28 -19.10 6.46
N ALA A 150 -5.25 -18.41 5.87
CA ALA A 150 -5.99 -17.43 6.62
C ALA A 150 -6.70 -18.16 7.79
N PRO A 151 -6.44 -17.81 9.06
CA PRO A 151 -7.01 -18.53 10.20
C PRO A 151 -8.54 -18.55 10.25
N ILE A 152 -9.19 -17.71 9.44
CA ILE A 152 -10.65 -17.56 9.36
C ILE A 152 -11.32 -18.67 8.55
N TYR A 153 -10.57 -19.42 7.75
CA TYR A 153 -11.10 -20.50 6.90
C TYR A 153 -10.70 -21.91 7.34
N GLN A 154 -10.07 -22.06 8.49
CA GLN A 154 -10.03 -23.39 9.10
C GLN A 154 -11.42 -23.67 9.64
N SER A 155 -12.17 -24.41 8.82
CA SER A 155 -13.47 -24.96 9.15
C SER A 155 -13.45 -25.53 10.57
N ARG A 156 -14.42 -25.11 11.36
CA ARG A 156 -14.81 -25.84 12.58
C ARG A 156 -15.29 -27.23 12.10
N GLU A 157 -14.43 -28.23 12.23
CA GLU A 157 -14.86 -29.62 12.39
C GLU A 157 -15.15 -29.87 13.86
#